data_3884ccc623a513604782634db4dd3bde
#
_entry.id   3884ccc623a513604782634db4dd3bde
#
_cell.length_a   1.000
_cell.length_b   1.000
_cell.length_c   1.000
_cell.angle_alpha   90.00
_cell.angle_beta   90.00
_cell.angle_gamma   90.00
#
_symmetry.space_group_name_H-M   'P 1'
#
loop_
_entity.id
_entity.type
_entity.pdbx_description
1 polymer ?
#
loop_
_entity_poly.entity_id
_entity_poly.type
_entity_poly.pdbx_seq_one_letter_code
_entity_poly.pdbx_strand_id
1 'polypeptide(L)'
;MRTFSRATEVTPLRHPDPAAAGEGPKRRCKSLLALGSFAPLRMTVRRFFLFLCVPCVLWLTPFARAADTPLPPNPLIPHRADPHILRHTDGQYYFMGTVPEYDRLVLRRAPTIAGLATAEEKVIWRKHATGPMGAHIWAPEIHHVDGKWYVYFAAGEAEKIWNIRIFVLENASANPLDGEWVERGQVDTGWSSFALDASTFAHRGKRYLLWAQKGPGSKDNSNVYIAPMATPTTLAGPAVLLSKPEFDWERVRYAVNEGPVVLRKNGRIFLTYSAAGTGPEYCLGMLTADENADLLAPTSWTKSPTPVFTTSEENRIFGPGHHCFTVAEDGVTDLIVYHARSYRDIIGDPLKDPNRHTRVQPVKWRTDGTPDFGLPRADDLPKPALGVEKR
;
A
#
# COMPACT_ATOMS: atom_id res chain seq x y z
N MET A 1 26.52 61.43 -10.27
CA MET A 1 27.34 60.83 -11.32
C MET A 1 26.79 59.49 -11.61
N ARG A 2 25.98 59.34 -12.63
CA ARG A 2 26.20 58.86 -14.00
C ARG A 2 27.07 57.59 -13.99
N THR A 3 26.74 56.37 -14.49
CA THR A 3 26.06 56.09 -15.79
C THR A 3 25.82 54.61 -15.99
N PHE A 4 24.70 54.28 -16.68
CA PHE A 4 24.48 53.31 -17.79
C PHE A 4 24.71 51.78 -17.56
N SER A 5 23.72 50.97 -17.46
CA SER A 5 22.82 50.30 -18.43
C SER A 5 23.52 49.77 -19.70
N ARG A 6 23.42 48.45 -19.82
CA ARG A 6 23.28 47.80 -21.15
C ARG A 6 22.42 46.54 -21.01
N ALA A 7 21.23 46.66 -21.56
CA ALA A 7 20.38 45.52 -21.86
C ALA A 7 20.90 44.87 -23.16
N THR A 8 20.98 43.56 -23.21
CA THR A 8 21.15 42.79 -24.44
C THR A 8 19.84 42.09 -24.77
N GLU A 9 19.21 42.51 -25.84
CA GLU A 9 18.09 41.85 -26.52
C GLU A 9 18.49 40.46 -26.99
N VAL A 10 17.65 39.48 -26.72
CA VAL A 10 17.73 38.14 -27.31
C VAL A 10 16.55 37.99 -28.26
N THR A 11 16.87 37.89 -29.55
CA THR A 11 15.95 37.65 -30.68
C THR A 11 15.37 36.27 -30.62
N PRO A 12 14.05 36.04 -30.90
CA PRO A 12 13.43 34.72 -30.93
C PRO A 12 13.73 34.00 -32.24
N LEU A 13 14.20 32.76 -32.13
CA LEU A 13 14.34 31.82 -33.24
C LEU A 13 12.97 31.28 -33.67
N ARG A 14 12.69 31.42 -34.98
CA ARG A 14 11.51 30.93 -35.68
C ARG A 14 11.59 29.41 -35.87
N HIS A 15 10.45 28.74 -35.64
CA HIS A 15 10.18 27.34 -36.04
C HIS A 15 10.01 27.27 -37.57
N PRO A 16 10.45 26.19 -38.25
CA PRO A 16 10.00 25.86 -39.60
C PRO A 16 8.75 25.02 -39.58
N ASP A 17 7.81 25.35 -40.48
CA ASP A 17 6.57 24.62 -40.80
C ASP A 17 6.86 23.29 -41.53
N PRO A 18 5.99 22.29 -41.39
CA PRO A 18 6.06 21.06 -42.13
C PRO A 18 5.24 21.13 -43.41
N ALA A 19 5.85 20.89 -44.55
CA ALA A 19 5.14 20.69 -45.82
C ALA A 19 5.59 19.43 -46.55
N ALA A 20 4.54 18.71 -47.03
CA ALA A 20 4.45 17.87 -48.23
C ALA A 20 5.00 16.43 -48.18
N ALA A 21 4.12 15.46 -48.09
CA ALA A 21 3.59 14.58 -49.09
C ALA A 21 4.56 13.59 -49.78
N GLY A 22 4.24 12.29 -49.64
CA GLY A 22 4.79 11.20 -50.44
C GLY A 22 3.87 9.97 -50.36
N GLU A 23 2.95 9.85 -51.28
CA GLU A 23 2.16 8.65 -51.50
C GLU A 23 2.98 7.55 -52.17
N GLY A 24 2.74 6.25 -51.81
CA GLY A 24 3.16 5.11 -52.56
C GLY A 24 2.95 3.79 -51.85
N PRO A 25 2.79 2.66 -52.58
CA PRO A 25 1.59 2.24 -53.28
C PRO A 25 0.89 1.02 -52.57
N LYS A 26 -0.41 0.94 -52.82
CA LYS A 26 -1.32 -0.17 -52.46
C LYS A 26 -0.92 -1.47 -53.15
N ARG A 27 -0.62 -2.53 -52.41
CA ARG A 27 -0.60 -3.90 -52.92
C ARG A 27 -1.94 -4.59 -52.64
N ARG A 28 -2.68 -4.85 -53.72
CA ARG A 28 -3.82 -5.76 -53.79
C ARG A 28 -3.31 -7.20 -53.61
N CYS A 29 -3.91 -7.97 -52.73
CA CYS A 29 -3.80 -9.43 -52.78
C CYS A 29 -5.10 -10.01 -53.24
N LYS A 30 -5.02 -10.75 -54.39
CA LYS A 30 -6.14 -11.41 -55.06
C LYS A 30 -6.49 -12.70 -54.32
N SER A 31 -7.78 -12.91 -54.16
CA SER A 31 -8.41 -14.18 -53.80
C SER A 31 -8.20 -15.23 -54.90
N LEU A 32 -7.89 -16.45 -54.52
CA LEU A 32 -8.04 -17.64 -55.40
C LEU A 32 -8.95 -18.64 -54.63
N LEU A 33 -10.15 -18.76 -55.18
CA LEU A 33 -11.08 -19.89 -54.97
C LEU A 33 -10.57 -21.11 -55.73
N ALA A 34 -10.52 -22.27 -55.12
CA ALA A 34 -10.48 -23.54 -55.82
C ALA A 34 -11.53 -24.48 -55.21
N LEU A 35 -12.56 -24.72 -55.99
CA LEU A 35 -13.57 -25.77 -55.81
C LEU A 35 -12.98 -27.13 -56.16
N GLY A 36 -13.22 -28.13 -55.32
CA GLY A 36 -12.95 -29.53 -55.60
C GLY A 36 -13.98 -30.39 -54.92
N SER A 37 -15.03 -30.75 -55.67
CA SER A 37 -16.03 -31.75 -55.28
C SER A 37 -15.51 -33.16 -55.53
N PHE A 38 -15.71 -34.06 -54.56
CA PHE A 38 -15.90 -35.51 -54.85
C PHE A 38 -16.93 -36.12 -53.90
N ALA A 39 -17.89 -36.83 -54.48
CA ALA A 39 -19.03 -37.47 -53.89
C ALA A 39 -18.71 -38.93 -53.49
N PRO A 40 -19.66 -39.73 -52.99
CA PRO A 40 -19.50 -40.53 -51.77
C PRO A 40 -19.32 -42.02 -52.05
N LEU A 41 -18.71 -42.73 -51.12
CA LEU A 41 -18.76 -44.20 -51.08
C LEU A 41 -19.48 -44.67 -49.85
N ARG A 42 -20.67 -45.30 -50.02
CA ARG A 42 -21.44 -46.03 -49.02
C ARG A 42 -20.71 -47.31 -48.67
N MET A 43 -20.47 -47.53 -47.39
CA MET A 43 -20.35 -48.90 -46.82
C MET A 43 -21.06 -49.01 -45.50
N THR A 44 -22.08 -49.84 -45.47
CA THR A 44 -22.92 -50.20 -44.34
C THR A 44 -22.23 -51.29 -43.53
N VAL A 45 -21.87 -51.02 -42.29
CA VAL A 45 -21.54 -52.05 -41.34
C VAL A 45 -22.34 -51.81 -40.06
N ARG A 46 -23.36 -52.61 -39.84
CA ARG A 46 -24.10 -52.68 -38.60
C ARG A 46 -23.16 -53.30 -37.54
N ARG A 47 -22.83 -52.55 -36.50
CA ARG A 47 -22.34 -53.11 -35.26
C ARG A 47 -23.23 -52.60 -34.13
N PHE A 48 -23.85 -53.56 -33.45
CA PHE A 48 -24.54 -53.40 -32.17
C PHE A 48 -23.56 -52.93 -31.14
N PHE A 49 -23.75 -51.72 -30.60
CA PHE A 49 -23.12 -51.30 -29.37
C PHE A 49 -24.12 -51.40 -28.23
N LEU A 50 -23.86 -52.35 -27.33
CA LEU A 50 -24.47 -52.37 -25.99
C LEU A 50 -24.08 -51.08 -25.27
N PHE A 51 -25.05 -50.24 -24.97
CA PHE A 51 -24.86 -49.12 -24.02
C PHE A 51 -24.79 -49.68 -22.61
N LEU A 52 -23.58 -49.82 -22.06
CA LEU A 52 -23.39 -49.93 -20.61
C LEU A 52 -23.56 -48.51 -20.03
N CYS A 53 -24.72 -48.25 -19.43
CA CYS A 53 -24.91 -47.12 -18.53
C CYS A 53 -24.01 -47.29 -17.34
N VAL A 54 -22.86 -46.58 -17.31
CA VAL A 54 -22.10 -46.37 -16.10
C VAL A 54 -22.81 -45.24 -15.34
N PRO A 55 -23.33 -45.45 -14.12
CA PRO A 55 -23.85 -44.36 -13.34
C PRO A 55 -22.69 -43.46 -12.96
N CYS A 56 -22.66 -42.23 -13.47
CA CYS A 56 -21.80 -41.14 -12.93
C CYS A 56 -22.27 -40.87 -11.51
N VAL A 57 -21.67 -41.53 -10.56
CA VAL A 57 -21.73 -41.11 -9.17
C VAL A 57 -20.93 -39.84 -9.07
N LEU A 58 -21.58 -38.69 -9.19
CA LEU A 58 -21.05 -37.40 -8.79
C LEU A 58 -20.72 -37.51 -7.29
N TRP A 59 -19.46 -37.73 -7.00
CA TRP A 59 -18.92 -37.50 -5.66
C TRP A 59 -19.02 -35.97 -5.44
N LEU A 60 -20.14 -35.57 -4.81
CA LEU A 60 -20.22 -34.31 -4.11
C LEU A 60 -19.19 -34.38 -2.97
N THR A 61 -17.95 -34.01 -3.26
CA THR A 61 -17.02 -33.68 -2.19
C THR A 61 -17.68 -32.55 -1.41
N PRO A 62 -17.98 -32.75 -0.10
CA PRO A 62 -18.43 -31.62 0.70
C PRO A 62 -17.36 -30.54 0.55
N PHE A 63 -17.76 -29.35 0.08
CA PHE A 63 -16.93 -28.17 0.25
C PHE A 63 -16.62 -28.13 1.75
N ALA A 64 -15.40 -28.48 2.11
CA ALA A 64 -14.93 -28.30 3.47
C ALA A 64 -15.12 -26.81 3.75
N ARG A 65 -16.08 -26.50 4.60
CA ARG A 65 -16.22 -25.17 5.19
C ARG A 65 -14.83 -24.83 5.71
N ALA A 66 -14.23 -23.76 5.22
CA ALA A 66 -12.92 -23.31 5.69
C ALA A 66 -13.02 -23.33 7.21
N ALA A 67 -12.22 -24.20 7.84
CA ALA A 67 -12.16 -24.27 9.29
C ALA A 67 -11.81 -22.85 9.74
N ASP A 68 -12.59 -22.29 10.68
CA ASP A 68 -12.31 -20.96 11.23
C ASP A 68 -10.87 -20.97 11.72
N THR A 69 -9.95 -20.47 10.89
CA THR A 69 -8.55 -20.33 11.29
C THR A 69 -8.55 -19.37 12.46
N PRO A 70 -8.08 -19.75 13.64
CA PRO A 70 -8.09 -18.86 14.79
C PRO A 70 -7.36 -17.56 14.43
N LEU A 71 -8.04 -16.44 14.68
CA LEU A 71 -7.41 -15.15 14.45
C LEU A 71 -6.18 -15.01 15.35
N PRO A 72 -5.09 -14.41 14.85
CA PRO A 72 -3.94 -14.13 15.68
C PRO A 72 -4.34 -13.20 16.83
N PRO A 73 -3.67 -13.27 17.99
CA PRO A 73 -3.99 -12.46 19.16
C PRO A 73 -3.74 -10.98 18.90
N ASN A 74 -4.52 -10.11 19.55
CA ASN A 74 -4.28 -8.68 19.62
C ASN A 74 -3.86 -8.24 21.04
N PRO A 75 -2.89 -7.31 21.17
CA PRO A 75 -2.04 -6.82 20.08
C PRO A 75 -1.14 -7.93 19.53
N LEU A 76 -0.96 -7.93 18.20
CA LEU A 76 -0.11 -8.91 17.53
C LEU A 76 1.37 -8.66 17.86
N ILE A 77 1.84 -7.42 17.71
CA ILE A 77 3.23 -7.05 18.01
C ILE A 77 3.22 -5.75 18.84
N PRO A 78 3.59 -5.82 20.12
CA PRO A 78 3.70 -4.63 20.96
C PRO A 78 4.79 -3.68 20.48
N HIS A 79 4.60 -2.37 20.71
CA HIS A 79 5.57 -1.30 20.45
C HIS A 79 6.09 -1.26 19.01
N ARG A 80 5.22 -1.58 18.04
CA ARG A 80 5.49 -1.43 16.61
C ARG A 80 4.34 -0.66 15.99
N ALA A 81 4.60 0.61 15.70
CA ALA A 81 3.70 1.47 14.93
C ALA A 81 3.87 1.21 13.42
N ASP A 82 2.96 1.76 12.62
CA ASP A 82 3.06 1.82 11.16
C ASP A 82 3.36 0.43 10.54
N PRO A 83 2.52 -0.59 10.86
CA PRO A 83 2.81 -1.97 10.51
C PRO A 83 2.65 -2.23 9.01
N HIS A 84 3.57 -3.00 8.45
CA HIS A 84 3.45 -3.56 7.11
C HIS A 84 3.70 -5.07 7.14
N ILE A 85 2.75 -5.87 6.63
CA ILE A 85 2.87 -7.32 6.47
C ILE A 85 2.71 -7.69 5.01
N LEU A 86 3.78 -8.22 4.42
CA LEU A 86 3.79 -8.80 3.09
C LEU A 86 3.68 -10.32 3.19
N ARG A 87 2.64 -10.93 2.60
CA ARG A 87 2.63 -12.35 2.30
C ARG A 87 3.32 -12.58 0.97
N HIS A 88 4.42 -13.32 0.98
CA HIS A 88 5.21 -13.59 -0.22
C HIS A 88 4.89 -14.97 -0.83
N THR A 89 5.29 -15.18 -2.09
CA THR A 89 5.05 -16.43 -2.84
C THR A 89 5.80 -17.64 -2.29
N ASP A 90 6.78 -17.44 -1.42
CA ASP A 90 7.47 -18.50 -0.65
C ASP A 90 6.62 -19.04 0.51
N GLY A 91 5.41 -18.54 0.69
CA GLY A 91 4.51 -18.93 1.77
C GLY A 91 4.80 -18.25 3.11
N GLN A 92 5.79 -17.35 3.17
CA GLN A 92 6.14 -16.63 4.40
C GLN A 92 5.47 -15.27 4.47
N TYR A 93 5.31 -14.81 5.71
CA TYR A 93 4.94 -13.43 6.03
C TYR A 93 6.17 -12.66 6.50
N TYR A 94 6.33 -11.47 5.97
CA TYR A 94 7.39 -10.53 6.32
C TYR A 94 6.76 -9.32 6.97
N PHE A 95 7.25 -8.97 8.16
CA PHE A 95 6.73 -7.85 8.96
C PHE A 95 7.79 -6.78 9.14
N MET A 96 7.38 -5.54 8.94
CA MET A 96 8.09 -4.33 9.33
C MET A 96 7.17 -3.40 10.11
N GLY A 97 7.75 -2.52 10.91
CA GLY A 97 7.05 -1.47 11.64
C GLY A 97 8.03 -0.48 12.26
N THR A 98 7.56 0.69 12.55
CA THR A 98 8.34 1.73 13.21
C THR A 98 8.68 1.31 14.65
N VAL A 99 9.98 1.35 14.97
CA VAL A 99 10.45 1.13 16.36
C VAL A 99 10.35 2.44 17.16
N PRO A 100 10.08 2.39 18.48
CA PRO A 100 9.88 3.60 19.28
C PRO A 100 11.08 4.55 19.33
N GLU A 101 12.29 4.04 19.15
CA GLU A 101 13.53 4.81 19.17
C GLU A 101 13.77 5.58 17.87
N TYR A 102 13.05 5.26 16.79
CA TYR A 102 13.17 5.89 15.45
C TYR A 102 14.59 5.88 14.89
N ASP A 103 15.35 4.81 15.15
CA ASP A 103 16.80 4.75 14.87
C ASP A 103 17.22 3.61 13.95
N ARG A 104 16.31 2.72 13.58
CA ARG A 104 16.61 1.51 12.79
C ARG A 104 15.41 0.95 12.04
N LEU A 105 15.70 0.11 11.07
CA LEU A 105 14.74 -0.73 10.37
C LEU A 105 14.91 -2.18 10.82
N VAL A 106 13.78 -2.81 11.15
CA VAL A 106 13.74 -4.19 11.63
C VAL A 106 12.83 -5.04 10.76
N LEU A 107 13.18 -6.30 10.58
CA LEU A 107 12.43 -7.25 9.77
C LEU A 107 12.21 -8.56 10.55
N ARG A 108 10.97 -9.04 10.56
CA ARG A 108 10.59 -10.38 11.04
C ARG A 108 10.07 -11.23 9.90
N ARG A 109 10.22 -12.54 10.02
CA ARG A 109 9.70 -13.53 9.08
C ARG A 109 9.07 -14.69 9.84
N ALA A 110 7.90 -15.15 9.39
CA ALA A 110 7.27 -16.34 9.94
C ALA A 110 6.36 -17.01 8.90
N PRO A 111 6.07 -18.32 9.02
CA PRO A 111 5.14 -19.02 8.13
C PRO A 111 3.67 -18.65 8.39
N THR A 112 3.37 -18.02 9.53
CA THR A 112 2.02 -17.59 9.92
C THR A 112 2.03 -16.17 10.47
N ILE A 113 0.90 -15.48 10.39
CA ILE A 113 0.75 -14.14 10.97
C ILE A 113 0.94 -14.19 12.50
N ALA A 114 0.34 -15.16 13.17
CA ALA A 114 0.52 -15.35 14.60
C ALA A 114 2.00 -15.60 14.97
N GLY A 115 2.74 -16.32 14.13
CA GLY A 115 4.17 -16.57 14.30
C GLY A 115 5.03 -15.31 14.28
N LEU A 116 4.59 -14.24 13.63
CA LEU A 116 5.29 -12.95 13.62
C LEU A 116 5.41 -12.33 15.03
N ALA A 117 4.49 -12.64 15.94
CA ALA A 117 4.51 -12.13 17.31
C ALA A 117 5.78 -12.54 18.06
N THR A 118 6.28 -13.75 17.83
CA THR A 118 7.44 -14.34 18.51
C THR A 118 8.65 -14.56 17.60
N ALA A 119 8.53 -14.23 16.31
CA ALA A 119 9.64 -14.33 15.37
C ALA A 119 10.80 -13.44 15.79
N GLU A 120 12.03 -13.92 15.53
CA GLU A 120 13.23 -13.12 15.72
C GLU A 120 13.16 -11.83 14.91
N GLU A 121 13.52 -10.73 15.54
CA GLU A 121 13.58 -9.42 14.91
C GLU A 121 15.02 -9.09 14.51
N LYS A 122 15.28 -9.08 13.21
CA LYS A 122 16.60 -8.73 12.66
C LYS A 122 16.67 -7.24 12.35
N VAL A 123 17.69 -6.56 12.87
CA VAL A 123 18.03 -5.21 12.41
C VAL A 123 18.68 -5.31 11.04
N ILE A 124 18.05 -4.72 10.04
CA ILE A 124 18.54 -4.75 8.65
C ILE A 124 19.27 -3.47 8.23
N TRP A 125 19.03 -2.37 8.95
CA TRP A 125 19.65 -1.08 8.68
C TRP A 125 19.56 -0.16 9.92
N ARG A 126 20.50 0.78 10.07
CA ARG A 126 20.51 1.79 11.14
C ARG A 126 20.69 3.18 10.58
N LYS A 127 20.11 4.17 11.28
CA LYS A 127 20.19 5.58 10.91
C LYS A 127 21.63 6.07 10.86
N HIS A 128 21.86 7.08 10.04
CA HIS A 128 23.14 7.78 9.97
C HIS A 128 23.37 8.66 11.22
N ALA A 129 24.62 8.89 11.52
CA ALA A 129 24.98 9.79 12.61
C ALA A 129 24.80 11.28 12.25
N THR A 130 24.92 11.61 10.95
CA THR A 130 24.85 12.97 10.39
C THR A 130 24.14 12.96 9.04
N GLY A 131 23.59 14.09 8.62
CA GLY A 131 22.97 14.28 7.30
C GLY A 131 21.66 13.53 7.09
N PRO A 132 21.31 13.20 5.83
CA PRO A 132 20.07 12.46 5.51
C PRO A 132 20.00 11.10 6.20
N MET A 133 18.77 10.64 6.44
CA MET A 133 18.49 9.36 7.14
C MET A 133 19.09 9.30 8.57
N GLY A 134 19.27 10.45 9.22
CA GLY A 134 19.84 10.54 10.56
C GLY A 134 18.82 10.65 11.70
N ALA A 135 17.51 10.79 11.38
CA ALA A 135 16.46 10.96 12.39
C ALA A 135 15.12 10.43 11.84
N HIS A 136 14.16 10.19 12.74
CA HIS A 136 12.77 9.88 12.41
C HIS A 136 12.65 8.76 11.36
N ILE A 137 13.24 7.59 11.64
CA ILE A 137 13.15 6.42 10.78
C ILE A 137 11.76 5.82 10.97
N TRP A 138 10.83 6.11 10.02
CA TRP A 138 9.42 5.83 10.17
C TRP A 138 8.84 5.03 9.01
N ALA A 139 7.71 4.37 9.27
CA ALA A 139 6.80 3.75 8.33
C ALA A 139 7.50 2.91 7.24
N PRO A 140 8.28 1.89 7.61
CA PRO A 140 8.93 1.03 6.63
C PRO A 140 7.94 0.06 6.00
N GLU A 141 7.93 -0.01 4.67
CA GLU A 141 7.19 -1.00 3.90
C GLU A 141 8.12 -1.87 3.07
N ILE A 142 8.02 -3.20 3.21
CA ILE A 142 8.79 -4.16 2.42
C ILE A 142 7.99 -4.63 1.20
N HIS A 143 8.60 -4.59 0.02
CA HIS A 143 8.02 -5.02 -1.24
C HIS A 143 8.99 -5.91 -2.01
N HIS A 144 8.45 -6.89 -2.75
CA HIS A 144 9.24 -7.73 -3.67
C HIS A 144 8.87 -7.37 -5.11
N VAL A 145 9.84 -6.87 -5.88
CA VAL A 145 9.63 -6.37 -7.23
C VAL A 145 10.76 -6.87 -8.13
N ASP A 146 10.41 -7.49 -9.25
CA ASP A 146 11.36 -7.96 -10.27
C ASP A 146 12.52 -8.78 -9.70
N GLY A 147 12.20 -9.68 -8.74
CA GLY A 147 13.17 -10.60 -8.13
C GLY A 147 14.04 -9.98 -7.03
N LYS A 148 13.77 -8.76 -6.61
CA LYS A 148 14.50 -8.08 -5.54
C LYS A 148 13.55 -7.54 -4.47
N TRP A 149 14.09 -7.32 -3.28
CA TRP A 149 13.41 -6.73 -2.16
C TRP A 149 13.71 -5.24 -2.06
N TYR A 150 12.68 -4.47 -1.76
CA TYR A 150 12.78 -3.03 -1.55
C TYR A 150 12.11 -2.67 -0.23
N VAL A 151 12.73 -1.77 0.54
CA VAL A 151 12.11 -1.15 1.71
C VAL A 151 12.00 0.34 1.44
N TYR A 152 10.77 0.84 1.40
CA TYR A 152 10.50 2.28 1.41
C TYR A 152 10.31 2.71 2.84
N PHE A 153 10.87 3.85 3.22
CA PHE A 153 10.73 4.40 4.57
C PHE A 153 10.89 5.92 4.56
N ALA A 154 10.35 6.57 5.57
CA ALA A 154 10.55 7.99 5.79
C ALA A 154 11.72 8.21 6.74
N ALA A 155 12.53 9.24 6.46
CA ALA A 155 13.62 9.64 7.34
C ALA A 155 13.90 11.15 7.25
N GLY A 156 14.27 11.74 8.39
CA GLY A 156 14.74 13.12 8.51
C GLY A 156 16.26 13.23 8.48
N GLU A 157 16.76 14.44 8.37
CA GLU A 157 18.18 14.76 8.54
C GLU A 157 18.52 14.78 10.05
N ALA A 158 19.72 14.37 10.42
CA ALA A 158 20.16 14.40 11.81
C ALA A 158 20.12 15.82 12.41
N GLU A 159 20.50 16.84 11.63
CA GLU A 159 20.58 18.23 12.02
C GLU A 159 19.26 19.01 11.84
N LYS A 160 18.34 18.43 11.02
CA LYS A 160 17.02 18.99 10.71
C LYS A 160 15.97 17.88 10.71
N ILE A 161 15.66 17.36 11.88
CA ILE A 161 14.88 16.13 12.06
C ILE A 161 13.52 16.13 11.35
N TRP A 162 12.92 17.29 11.08
CA TRP A 162 11.66 17.45 10.35
C TRP A 162 11.85 17.63 8.83
N ASN A 163 13.09 17.61 8.33
CA ASN A 163 13.36 17.57 6.89
C ASN A 163 13.19 16.14 6.36
N ILE A 164 11.97 15.63 6.49
CA ILE A 164 11.63 14.23 6.21
C ILE A 164 11.43 14.02 4.72
N ARG A 165 12.02 12.92 4.20
CA ARG A 165 11.93 12.46 2.82
C ARG A 165 11.73 10.95 2.78
N ILE A 166 11.36 10.46 1.60
CA ILE A 166 11.21 9.03 1.31
C ILE A 166 12.53 8.48 0.81
N PHE A 167 13.01 7.41 1.40
CA PHE A 167 14.21 6.69 1.00
C PHE A 167 13.92 5.24 0.67
N VAL A 168 14.84 4.61 -0.07
CA VAL A 168 14.69 3.22 -0.51
C VAL A 168 15.96 2.44 -0.21
N LEU A 169 15.78 1.25 0.38
CA LEU A 169 16.80 0.19 0.43
C LEU A 169 16.46 -0.91 -0.58
N GLU A 170 17.47 -1.57 -1.12
CA GLU A 170 17.34 -2.72 -2.01
C GLU A 170 18.17 -3.90 -1.48
N ASN A 171 17.61 -5.11 -1.55
CA ASN A 171 18.33 -6.37 -1.29
C ASN A 171 18.06 -7.34 -2.44
N ALA A 172 19.13 -7.88 -3.02
CA ALA A 172 19.05 -8.81 -4.16
C ALA A 172 19.04 -10.30 -3.75
N SER A 173 19.13 -10.60 -2.45
CA SER A 173 19.12 -11.99 -1.95
C SER A 173 17.73 -12.59 -2.06
N ALA A 174 17.64 -13.90 -2.27
CA ALA A 174 16.36 -14.61 -2.30
C ALA A 174 15.58 -14.48 -0.96
N ASN A 175 16.29 -14.51 0.16
CA ASN A 175 15.74 -14.27 1.49
C ASN A 175 16.18 -12.88 1.97
N PRO A 176 15.26 -11.94 2.26
CA PRO A 176 15.60 -10.57 2.67
C PRO A 176 16.25 -10.48 4.07
N LEU A 177 16.24 -11.57 4.84
CA LEU A 177 17.00 -11.67 6.08
C LEU A 177 18.47 -11.95 5.84
N ASP A 178 18.86 -12.34 4.61
CA ASP A 178 20.22 -12.58 4.22
C ASP A 178 20.75 -11.48 3.30
N GLY A 179 22.05 -11.45 3.07
CA GLY A 179 22.69 -10.48 2.19
C GLY A 179 22.71 -9.05 2.74
N GLU A 180 23.01 -8.12 1.86
CA GLU A 180 23.17 -6.70 2.17
C GLU A 180 21.97 -5.89 1.70
N TRP A 181 21.56 -4.92 2.53
CA TRP A 181 20.60 -3.88 2.17
C TRP A 181 21.35 -2.64 1.71
N VAL A 182 21.25 -2.34 0.41
CA VAL A 182 21.93 -1.24 -0.26
C VAL A 182 21.04 -0.01 -0.32
N GLU A 183 21.54 1.13 0.13
CA GLU A 183 20.84 2.41 0.02
C GLU A 183 20.73 2.84 -1.45
N ARG A 184 19.51 3.07 -1.91
CA ARG A 184 19.21 3.58 -3.26
C ARG A 184 18.94 5.08 -3.29
N GLY A 185 19.02 5.72 -2.13
CA GLY A 185 18.83 7.16 -1.97
C GLY A 185 17.37 7.58 -1.83
N GLN A 186 17.16 8.86 -2.00
CA GLN A 186 15.84 9.50 -1.88
C GLN A 186 15.03 9.28 -3.15
N VAL A 187 13.72 9.04 -3.00
CA VAL A 187 12.77 9.13 -4.11
C VAL A 187 12.52 10.60 -4.44
N ASP A 188 12.81 10.99 -5.66
CA ASP A 188 12.49 12.34 -6.15
C ASP A 188 10.99 12.42 -6.48
N THR A 189 10.24 13.13 -5.63
CA THR A 189 8.81 13.37 -5.79
C THR A 189 8.49 14.65 -6.57
N GLY A 190 9.53 15.35 -7.06
CA GLY A 190 9.43 16.63 -7.74
C GLY A 190 9.41 17.85 -6.82
N TRP A 191 9.33 17.66 -5.51
CA TRP A 191 9.33 18.74 -4.51
C TRP A 191 10.22 18.43 -3.31
N SER A 192 10.85 19.47 -2.76
CA SER A 192 11.71 19.36 -1.57
C SER A 192 10.95 19.54 -0.24
N SER A 193 9.63 19.35 -0.21
CA SER A 193 8.80 19.46 0.99
C SER A 193 8.78 18.17 1.80
N PHE A 194 8.25 18.24 3.02
CA PHE A 194 7.98 17.09 3.91
C PHE A 194 7.22 16.00 3.16
N ALA A 195 7.79 14.79 3.07
CA ALA A 195 7.26 13.64 2.36
C ALA A 195 7.53 12.33 3.12
N LEU A 196 6.51 11.46 3.23
CA LEU A 196 6.55 10.23 4.02
C LEU A 196 5.58 9.17 3.49
N ASP A 197 5.58 7.99 4.12
CA ASP A 197 4.58 6.93 4.00
C ASP A 197 4.40 6.45 2.56
N ALA A 198 5.50 6.02 1.95
CA ALA A 198 5.47 5.53 0.58
C ALA A 198 5.06 4.07 0.51
N SER A 199 4.01 3.80 -0.26
CA SER A 199 3.53 2.46 -0.61
C SER A 199 3.56 2.26 -2.11
N THR A 200 3.80 1.04 -2.60
CA THR A 200 3.79 0.75 -4.04
C THR A 200 2.91 -0.44 -4.38
N PHE A 201 2.22 -0.33 -5.52
CA PHE A 201 1.39 -1.42 -6.03
C PHE A 201 1.48 -1.52 -7.55
N ALA A 202 1.26 -2.74 -8.07
CA ALA A 202 1.14 -2.96 -9.51
C ALA A 202 -0.34 -3.02 -9.91
N HIS A 203 -0.69 -2.38 -11.02
CA HIS A 203 -2.02 -2.42 -11.60
C HIS A 203 -1.95 -2.37 -13.12
N ARG A 204 -2.58 -3.34 -13.80
CA ARG A 204 -2.66 -3.44 -15.28
C ARG A 204 -1.30 -3.24 -15.98
N GLY A 205 -0.28 -3.95 -15.48
CA GLY A 205 1.07 -3.93 -16.06
C GLY A 205 1.89 -2.67 -15.77
N LYS A 206 1.35 -1.74 -14.98
CA LYS A 206 2.08 -0.55 -14.51
C LYS A 206 2.27 -0.62 -13.00
N ARG A 207 3.34 -0.02 -12.52
CA ARG A 207 3.58 0.18 -11.08
C ARG A 207 3.33 1.63 -10.72
N TYR A 208 2.78 1.85 -9.54
CA TYR A 208 2.49 3.16 -8.98
C TYR A 208 3.11 3.30 -7.60
N LEU A 209 3.57 4.49 -7.28
CA LEU A 209 3.89 4.92 -5.93
C LEU A 209 2.73 5.74 -5.39
N LEU A 210 2.33 5.48 -4.16
CA LEU A 210 1.49 6.31 -3.32
C LEU A 210 2.36 6.87 -2.20
N TRP A 211 2.11 8.10 -1.78
CA TRP A 211 2.81 8.68 -0.64
C TRP A 211 2.04 9.87 -0.06
N ALA A 212 2.43 10.28 1.13
CA ALA A 212 1.94 11.50 1.75
C ALA A 212 2.98 12.61 1.62
N GLN A 213 2.55 13.84 1.27
CA GLN A 213 3.46 14.98 1.11
C GLN A 213 2.73 16.31 1.33
N LYS A 214 3.45 17.29 1.86
CA LYS A 214 3.01 18.68 1.86
C LYS A 214 3.17 19.25 0.45
N GLY A 215 2.07 19.41 -0.28
CA GLY A 215 2.07 19.95 -1.63
C GLY A 215 2.51 21.43 -1.70
N PRO A 216 2.95 21.91 -2.88
CA PRO A 216 3.29 23.29 -3.09
C PRO A 216 2.14 24.23 -2.72
N GLY A 217 2.41 25.22 -1.85
CA GLY A 217 1.40 26.19 -1.40
C GLY A 217 0.33 25.64 -0.45
N SER A 218 0.36 24.34 -0.11
CA SER A 218 -0.58 23.74 0.83
C SER A 218 -0.37 24.26 2.25
N LYS A 219 -1.49 24.50 2.97
CA LYS A 219 -1.52 24.77 4.40
C LYS A 219 -1.62 23.49 5.23
N ASP A 220 -2.00 22.38 4.60
CA ASP A 220 -2.14 21.08 5.25
C ASP A 220 -0.75 20.53 5.65
N ASN A 221 -0.73 19.62 6.60
CA ASN A 221 0.49 18.93 7.00
C ASN A 221 0.93 17.95 5.91
N SER A 222 -0.01 17.15 5.39
CA SER A 222 0.21 16.21 4.30
C SER A 222 -1.06 15.92 3.50
N ASN A 223 -0.88 15.60 2.24
CA ASN A 223 -1.89 15.18 1.27
C ASN A 223 -1.43 13.90 0.60
N VAL A 224 -2.34 13.07 0.10
CA VAL A 224 -2.03 11.82 -0.59
C VAL A 224 -1.84 12.07 -2.08
N TYR A 225 -0.75 11.55 -2.62
CA TYR A 225 -0.37 11.62 -4.02
C TYR A 225 -0.17 10.23 -4.62
N ILE A 226 -0.29 10.16 -5.95
CA ILE A 226 0.05 9.01 -6.78
C ILE A 226 0.91 9.44 -7.95
N ALA A 227 1.86 8.59 -8.35
CA ALA A 227 2.58 8.73 -9.63
C ALA A 227 2.92 7.37 -10.21
N PRO A 228 3.02 7.23 -11.55
CA PRO A 228 3.55 6.02 -12.16
C PRO A 228 5.05 5.91 -11.87
N MET A 229 5.56 4.69 -11.76
CA MET A 229 6.97 4.40 -11.51
C MET A 229 7.64 3.88 -12.80
N ALA A 230 8.84 4.36 -13.08
CA ALA A 230 9.72 3.84 -14.12
C ALA A 230 10.55 2.65 -13.62
N THR A 231 11.01 2.73 -12.37
CA THR A 231 11.74 1.69 -11.64
C THR A 231 11.26 1.68 -10.20
N PRO A 232 11.62 0.70 -9.36
CA PRO A 232 11.27 0.74 -7.94
C PRO A 232 11.83 1.95 -7.16
N THR A 233 12.70 2.75 -7.76
CA THR A 233 13.32 3.91 -7.09
C THR A 233 13.05 5.25 -7.79
N THR A 234 12.39 5.24 -8.95
CA THR A 234 12.16 6.45 -9.77
C THR A 234 10.75 6.54 -10.30
N LEU A 235 10.20 7.74 -10.32
CA LEU A 235 8.91 8.02 -10.92
C LEU A 235 9.00 8.16 -12.45
N ALA A 236 7.91 7.82 -13.15
CA ALA A 236 7.78 7.95 -14.61
C ALA A 236 6.96 9.17 -15.03
N GLY A 237 6.43 9.93 -14.11
CA GLY A 237 5.58 11.09 -14.38
C GLY A 237 5.35 11.95 -13.14
N PRO A 238 4.62 13.05 -13.28
CA PRO A 238 4.37 13.98 -12.19
C PRO A 238 3.46 13.36 -11.12
N ALA A 239 3.57 13.90 -9.91
CA ALA A 239 2.66 13.62 -8.82
C ALA A 239 1.25 14.12 -9.11
N VAL A 240 0.26 13.27 -8.89
CA VAL A 240 -1.17 13.62 -8.96
C VAL A 240 -1.76 13.60 -7.56
N LEU A 241 -2.41 14.69 -7.16
CA LEU A 241 -3.13 14.79 -5.89
C LEU A 241 -4.40 13.95 -5.92
N LEU A 242 -4.53 13.00 -4.98
CA LEU A 242 -5.73 12.16 -4.84
C LEU A 242 -6.59 12.58 -3.64
N SER A 243 -5.98 12.91 -2.51
CA SER A 243 -6.70 13.32 -1.31
C SER A 243 -5.97 14.42 -0.55
N LYS A 244 -6.73 15.36 -0.04
CA LYS A 244 -6.31 16.36 0.94
C LYS A 244 -7.32 16.39 2.09
N PRO A 245 -6.96 16.88 3.29
CA PRO A 245 -7.90 17.05 4.38
C PRO A 245 -9.01 18.03 3.99
N GLU A 246 -10.24 17.55 3.78
CA GLU A 246 -11.40 18.35 3.38
C GLU A 246 -12.49 18.39 4.45
N PHE A 247 -12.63 17.29 5.19
CA PHE A 247 -13.64 17.13 6.23
C PHE A 247 -13.09 17.48 7.62
N ASP A 248 -13.96 17.88 8.53
CA ASP A 248 -13.56 18.26 9.89
C ASP A 248 -12.84 17.12 10.63
N TRP A 249 -13.29 15.87 10.43
CA TRP A 249 -12.67 14.70 11.04
C TRP A 249 -11.24 14.43 10.55
N GLU A 250 -10.82 14.95 9.38
CA GLU A 250 -9.46 14.84 8.85
C GLU A 250 -8.52 15.91 9.42
N ARG A 251 -9.05 16.90 10.16
CA ARG A 251 -8.33 18.09 10.61
C ARG A 251 -8.21 18.18 12.13
N VAL A 252 -8.70 17.18 12.85
CA VAL A 252 -8.62 17.18 14.31
C VAL A 252 -7.14 17.18 14.70
N ARG A 253 -6.71 18.18 15.45
CA ARG A 253 -5.34 18.45 15.89
C ARG A 253 -4.40 18.84 14.74
N TYR A 254 -4.38 18.13 13.63
CA TYR A 254 -3.59 18.41 12.43
C TYR A 254 -4.38 18.06 11.18
N ALA A 255 -4.18 18.84 10.11
CA ALA A 255 -4.76 18.57 8.80
C ALA A 255 -3.88 17.58 8.04
N VAL A 256 -4.19 16.30 8.12
CA VAL A 256 -3.37 15.20 7.64
C VAL A 256 -4.19 14.21 6.82
N ASN A 257 -3.66 13.84 5.66
CA ASN A 257 -3.94 12.58 4.97
C ASN A 257 -2.59 11.90 4.71
N GLU A 258 -2.38 10.70 5.27
CA GLU A 258 -1.11 9.97 5.24
C GLU A 258 -1.29 8.45 5.21
N GLY A 259 -0.23 7.65 5.14
CA GLY A 259 -0.27 6.19 5.16
C GLY A 259 -1.20 5.59 4.10
N PRO A 260 -1.10 5.99 2.79
CA PRO A 260 -2.00 5.51 1.75
C PRO A 260 -1.70 4.06 1.36
N VAL A 261 -2.71 3.20 1.33
CA VAL A 261 -2.60 1.79 0.94
C VAL A 261 -3.76 1.39 0.03
N VAL A 262 -3.52 0.44 -0.88
CA VAL A 262 -4.53 -0.06 -1.82
C VAL A 262 -5.01 -1.46 -1.44
N LEU A 263 -6.34 -1.63 -1.41
CA LEU A 263 -7.03 -2.91 -1.40
C LEU A 263 -7.79 -3.06 -2.71
N ARG A 264 -7.66 -4.22 -3.39
CA ARG A 264 -8.34 -4.49 -4.67
C ARG A 264 -9.27 -5.68 -4.54
N LYS A 265 -10.55 -5.49 -4.83
CA LYS A 265 -11.56 -6.56 -4.82
C LYS A 265 -12.79 -6.15 -5.60
N ASN A 266 -13.52 -7.13 -6.11
CA ASN A 266 -14.85 -6.93 -6.69
C ASN A 266 -14.90 -5.90 -7.83
N GLY A 267 -13.85 -5.85 -8.69
CA GLY A 267 -13.77 -4.90 -9.82
C GLY A 267 -13.49 -3.45 -9.39
N ARG A 268 -13.06 -3.24 -8.15
CA ARG A 268 -12.78 -1.90 -7.60
C ARG A 268 -11.42 -1.81 -6.91
N ILE A 269 -10.93 -0.60 -6.85
CA ILE A 269 -9.73 -0.20 -6.11
C ILE A 269 -10.17 0.69 -4.96
N PHE A 270 -9.82 0.30 -3.74
CA PHE A 270 -10.03 1.06 -2.52
C PHE A 270 -8.67 1.57 -2.05
N LEU A 271 -8.46 2.88 -2.13
CA LEU A 271 -7.31 3.53 -1.53
C LEU A 271 -7.74 4.04 -0.16
N THR A 272 -7.20 3.43 0.88
CA THR A 272 -7.41 3.88 2.26
C THR A 272 -6.21 4.70 2.73
N TYR A 273 -6.44 5.65 3.60
CA TYR A 273 -5.44 6.55 4.14
C TYR A 273 -5.76 6.90 5.58
N SER A 274 -4.77 7.32 6.33
CA SER A 274 -4.93 7.78 7.70
C SER A 274 -5.15 9.28 7.75
N ALA A 275 -5.91 9.75 8.73
CA ALA A 275 -6.26 11.15 8.86
C ALA A 275 -6.26 11.63 10.31
N ALA A 276 -6.18 12.95 10.49
CA ALA A 276 -6.09 13.66 11.76
C ALA A 276 -4.73 13.50 12.47
N GLY A 277 -4.61 13.96 13.70
CA GLY A 277 -3.43 13.76 14.54
C GLY A 277 -3.32 12.32 15.03
N THR A 278 -2.12 11.88 15.41
CA THR A 278 -1.83 10.51 15.87
C THR A 278 -2.32 10.20 17.29
N GLY A 279 -3.30 10.96 17.78
CA GLY A 279 -3.99 10.73 19.04
C GLY A 279 -5.18 9.76 18.91
N PRO A 280 -6.14 9.80 19.86
CA PRO A 280 -7.36 9.00 19.79
C PRO A 280 -8.29 9.36 18.62
N GLU A 281 -8.09 10.52 18.01
CA GLU A 281 -8.77 11.01 16.80
C GLU A 281 -8.28 10.37 15.50
N TYR A 282 -7.11 9.72 15.52
CA TYR A 282 -6.55 9.07 14.33
C TYR A 282 -7.50 8.00 13.78
N CYS A 283 -7.72 8.02 12.48
CA CYS A 283 -8.73 7.20 11.84
C CYS A 283 -8.40 6.97 10.36
N LEU A 284 -9.18 6.13 9.68
CA LEU A 284 -9.02 5.88 8.25
C LEU A 284 -10.11 6.54 7.41
N GLY A 285 -9.68 7.18 6.32
CA GLY A 285 -10.52 7.57 5.20
C GLY A 285 -10.37 6.60 4.02
N MET A 286 -11.22 6.76 2.98
CA MET A 286 -11.20 5.90 1.81
C MET A 286 -11.58 6.65 0.55
N LEU A 287 -10.84 6.38 -0.52
CA LEU A 287 -11.20 6.69 -1.91
C LEU A 287 -11.54 5.40 -2.64
N THR A 288 -12.52 5.44 -3.53
CA THR A 288 -12.93 4.29 -4.35
C THR A 288 -12.86 4.65 -5.82
N ALA A 289 -12.30 3.77 -6.65
CA ALA A 289 -12.31 3.86 -8.10
C ALA A 289 -12.69 2.50 -8.74
N ASP A 290 -13.23 2.54 -9.96
CA ASP A 290 -13.36 1.33 -10.78
C ASP A 290 -11.96 0.80 -11.16
N GLU A 291 -11.77 -0.51 -11.20
CA GLU A 291 -10.47 -1.10 -11.53
C GLU A 291 -10.01 -0.81 -12.95
N ASN A 292 -10.93 -0.42 -13.85
CA ASN A 292 -10.61 -0.06 -15.23
C ASN A 292 -10.42 1.45 -15.43
N ALA A 293 -10.65 2.26 -14.39
CA ALA A 293 -10.50 3.71 -14.46
C ALA A 293 -9.03 4.13 -14.62
N ASP A 294 -8.82 5.34 -15.11
CA ASP A 294 -7.51 5.98 -15.07
C ASP A 294 -7.21 6.45 -13.64
N LEU A 295 -6.28 5.77 -12.97
CA LEU A 295 -5.91 6.06 -11.59
C LEU A 295 -5.20 7.41 -11.41
N LEU A 296 -4.70 7.99 -12.50
CA LEU A 296 -4.06 9.31 -12.49
C LEU A 296 -5.05 10.45 -12.75
N ALA A 297 -6.31 10.14 -13.03
CA ALA A 297 -7.38 11.14 -13.11
C ALA A 297 -8.05 11.29 -11.74
N PRO A 298 -7.94 12.44 -11.03
CA PRO A 298 -8.58 12.63 -9.73
C PRO A 298 -10.10 12.41 -9.76
N THR A 299 -10.75 12.68 -10.91
CA THR A 299 -12.19 12.46 -11.13
C THR A 299 -12.60 10.99 -11.16
N SER A 300 -11.64 10.05 -11.28
CA SER A 300 -11.91 8.61 -11.18
C SER A 300 -12.17 8.15 -9.75
N TRP A 301 -11.85 8.98 -8.77
CA TRP A 301 -11.91 8.63 -7.35
C TRP A 301 -13.07 9.30 -6.65
N THR A 302 -13.80 8.51 -5.87
CA THR A 302 -14.87 9.00 -4.98
C THR A 302 -14.41 8.88 -3.53
N LYS A 303 -14.39 10.00 -2.82
CA LYS A 303 -13.96 10.07 -1.41
C LYS A 303 -15.14 9.83 -0.48
N SER A 304 -14.96 8.97 0.53
CA SER A 304 -15.93 8.78 1.61
C SER A 304 -16.07 10.07 2.44
N PRO A 305 -17.28 10.57 2.66
CA PRO A 305 -17.49 11.77 3.47
C PRO A 305 -17.29 11.54 4.97
N THR A 306 -17.27 10.28 5.40
CA THR A 306 -17.09 9.88 6.79
C THR A 306 -15.90 8.93 6.90
N PRO A 307 -15.23 8.85 8.07
CA PRO A 307 -14.17 7.87 8.29
C PRO A 307 -14.73 6.45 8.20
N VAL A 308 -13.90 5.53 7.71
CA VAL A 308 -14.29 4.13 7.52
C VAL A 308 -13.80 3.20 8.63
N PHE A 309 -12.90 3.69 9.50
CA PHE A 309 -12.39 2.95 10.65
C PHE A 309 -11.90 3.93 11.72
N THR A 310 -12.45 3.84 12.93
CA THR A 310 -12.25 4.84 14.00
C THR A 310 -12.06 4.18 15.35
N THR A 311 -11.71 4.99 16.36
CA THR A 311 -11.69 4.59 17.77
C THR A 311 -12.95 3.82 18.19
N SER A 312 -12.76 2.77 18.98
CA SER A 312 -13.83 2.02 19.65
C SER A 312 -13.71 2.16 21.15
N GLU A 313 -14.63 2.91 21.75
CA GLU A 313 -14.74 3.01 23.22
C GLU A 313 -15.11 1.66 23.84
N GLU A 314 -16.04 0.94 23.20
CA GLU A 314 -16.49 -0.37 23.65
C GLU A 314 -15.33 -1.36 23.78
N ASN A 315 -14.48 -1.45 22.75
CA ASN A 315 -13.33 -2.35 22.71
C ASN A 315 -12.08 -1.74 23.37
N ARG A 316 -12.13 -0.44 23.75
CA ARG A 316 -11.00 0.31 24.31
C ARG A 316 -9.79 0.31 23.37
N ILE A 317 -10.02 0.55 22.08
CA ILE A 317 -8.98 0.68 21.07
C ILE A 317 -9.06 2.08 20.48
N PHE A 318 -7.97 2.84 20.57
CA PHE A 318 -7.94 4.28 20.32
C PHE A 318 -6.93 4.63 19.23
N GLY A 319 -7.35 5.49 18.29
CA GLY A 319 -6.53 5.98 17.21
C GLY A 319 -6.07 4.89 16.25
N PRO A 320 -6.99 4.03 15.71
CA PRO A 320 -6.59 3.02 14.75
C PRO A 320 -6.24 3.68 13.41
N GLY A 321 -5.03 3.42 12.92
CA GLY A 321 -4.57 3.97 11.66
C GLY A 321 -3.22 3.42 11.24
N HIS A 322 -2.62 4.05 10.25
CA HIS A 322 -1.39 3.66 9.55
C HIS A 322 -1.32 2.15 9.38
N HIS A 323 -1.99 1.67 8.36
CA HIS A 323 -2.37 0.28 8.17
C HIS A 323 -1.78 -0.29 6.88
N CYS A 324 -1.81 -1.60 6.75
CA CYS A 324 -1.66 -2.29 5.48
C CYS A 324 -2.72 -3.40 5.34
N PHE A 325 -2.80 -3.99 4.16
CA PHE A 325 -3.61 -5.17 3.92
C PHE A 325 -2.72 -6.37 3.63
N THR A 326 -3.15 -7.54 4.11
CA THR A 326 -2.54 -8.82 3.80
C THR A 326 -3.63 -9.88 3.67
N VAL A 327 -3.26 -11.12 3.35
CA VAL A 327 -4.20 -12.23 3.23
C VAL A 327 -3.83 -13.28 4.26
N ALA A 328 -4.83 -13.83 4.94
CA ALA A 328 -4.64 -14.90 5.93
C ALA A 328 -4.04 -16.17 5.30
N GLU A 329 -3.68 -17.13 6.13
CA GLU A 329 -3.07 -18.40 5.73
C GLU A 329 -3.97 -19.22 4.78
N ASP A 330 -5.29 -19.05 4.86
CA ASP A 330 -6.28 -19.67 3.96
C ASP A 330 -6.20 -19.17 2.50
N GLY A 331 -5.50 -18.07 2.26
CA GLY A 331 -5.31 -17.48 0.93
C GLY A 331 -6.50 -16.69 0.40
N VAL A 332 -7.56 -16.51 1.17
CA VAL A 332 -8.81 -15.88 0.72
C VAL A 332 -9.33 -14.78 1.65
N THR A 333 -9.05 -14.88 2.96
CA THR A 333 -9.48 -13.89 3.95
C THR A 333 -8.58 -12.67 3.91
N ASP A 334 -9.12 -11.54 3.49
CA ASP A 334 -8.42 -10.25 3.55
C ASP A 334 -8.33 -9.78 4.99
N LEU A 335 -7.17 -9.29 5.39
CA LEU A 335 -6.89 -8.77 6.72
C LEU A 335 -6.44 -7.32 6.64
N ILE A 336 -6.94 -6.50 7.57
CA ILE A 336 -6.36 -5.19 7.87
C ILE A 336 -5.41 -5.33 9.07
N VAL A 337 -4.19 -4.82 8.90
CA VAL A 337 -3.17 -4.72 9.93
C VAL A 337 -2.95 -3.24 10.21
N TYR A 338 -3.06 -2.82 11.45
CA TYR A 338 -3.05 -1.40 11.82
C TYR A 338 -2.38 -1.20 13.16
N HIS A 339 -1.99 0.02 13.49
CA HIS A 339 -1.63 0.31 14.88
C HIS A 339 -2.75 1.02 15.62
N ALA A 340 -2.82 0.83 16.92
CA ALA A 340 -3.67 1.57 17.84
C ALA A 340 -3.20 1.42 19.28
N ARG A 341 -3.77 2.23 20.20
CA ARG A 341 -3.54 2.16 21.65
C ARG A 341 -4.70 1.53 22.38
N SER A 342 -4.47 1.04 23.61
CA SER A 342 -5.50 0.50 24.51
C SER A 342 -6.02 1.55 25.52
N TYR A 343 -5.67 2.81 25.34
CA TYR A 343 -6.09 3.93 26.18
C TYR A 343 -6.24 5.21 25.36
N ARG A 344 -7.11 6.12 25.84
CA ARG A 344 -7.42 7.41 25.22
C ARG A 344 -6.42 8.50 25.59
N ASP A 345 -6.14 8.60 26.88
CA ASP A 345 -5.39 9.73 27.43
C ASP A 345 -3.89 9.49 27.31
N ILE A 346 -3.26 10.23 26.41
CA ILE A 346 -1.83 10.16 26.13
C ILE A 346 -1.13 11.27 26.92
N ILE A 347 -0.12 10.91 27.69
CA ILE A 347 0.70 11.88 28.43
C ILE A 347 1.85 12.34 27.50
N GLY A 348 1.87 13.63 27.18
CA GLY A 348 2.90 14.24 26.35
C GLY A 348 2.60 14.16 24.84
N ASP A 349 3.65 14.02 24.03
CA ASP A 349 3.56 13.99 22.58
C ASP A 349 3.13 12.59 22.08
N PRO A 350 2.00 12.46 21.37
CA PRO A 350 1.55 11.17 20.83
C PRO A 350 2.56 10.47 19.93
N LEU A 351 3.45 11.21 19.24
CA LEU A 351 4.51 10.61 18.43
C LEU A 351 5.56 9.88 19.28
N LYS A 352 5.78 10.34 20.51
CA LYS A 352 6.77 9.75 21.44
C LYS A 352 6.18 8.66 22.33
N ASP A 353 4.86 8.47 22.30
CA ASP A 353 4.22 7.39 23.04
C ASP A 353 4.50 6.05 22.34
N PRO A 354 5.21 5.09 22.98
CA PRO A 354 5.64 3.84 22.34
C PRO A 354 4.51 2.83 22.17
N ASN A 355 3.32 3.08 22.72
CA ASN A 355 2.25 2.09 22.85
C ASN A 355 1.30 2.06 21.65
N ARG A 356 1.75 2.50 20.48
CA ARG A 356 1.09 2.20 19.20
C ARG A 356 1.42 0.76 18.84
N HIS A 357 0.55 -0.18 19.21
CA HIS A 357 0.77 -1.60 19.00
C HIS A 357 0.16 -2.06 17.70
N THR A 358 0.86 -2.93 16.97
CA THR A 358 0.32 -3.61 15.78
C THR A 358 -0.83 -4.54 16.17
N ARG A 359 -1.94 -4.43 15.45
CA ARG A 359 -3.15 -5.25 15.56
C ARG A 359 -3.58 -5.76 14.20
N VAL A 360 -4.41 -6.80 14.20
CA VAL A 360 -4.91 -7.43 12.99
C VAL A 360 -6.36 -7.88 13.17
N GLN A 361 -7.15 -7.73 12.10
CA GLN A 361 -8.51 -8.26 12.04
C GLN A 361 -8.96 -8.51 10.61
N PRO A 362 -9.98 -9.38 10.38
CA PRO A 362 -10.54 -9.62 9.07
C PRO A 362 -11.25 -8.38 8.50
N VAL A 363 -11.10 -8.20 7.19
CA VAL A 363 -11.94 -7.30 6.41
C VAL A 363 -13.20 -8.06 5.99
N LYS A 364 -14.36 -7.56 6.33
CA LYS A 364 -15.64 -8.04 5.82
C LYS A 364 -15.99 -7.32 4.52
N TRP A 365 -16.84 -7.93 3.71
CA TRP A 365 -17.30 -7.36 2.47
C TRP A 365 -18.81 -7.17 2.51
N ARG A 366 -19.28 -5.94 2.26
CA ARG A 366 -20.71 -5.63 2.17
C ARG A 366 -21.29 -6.21 0.88
N THR A 367 -22.61 -6.31 0.82
CA THR A 367 -23.32 -6.82 -0.37
C THR A 367 -23.12 -5.96 -1.62
N ASP A 368 -22.82 -4.68 -1.45
CA ASP A 368 -22.45 -3.77 -2.53
C ASP A 368 -20.98 -3.92 -2.97
N GLY A 369 -20.22 -4.84 -2.32
CA GLY A 369 -18.83 -5.13 -2.62
C GLY A 369 -17.84 -4.13 -2.02
N THR A 370 -18.24 -3.23 -1.14
CA THR A 370 -17.33 -2.34 -0.39
C THR A 370 -16.74 -3.05 0.84
N PRO A 371 -15.51 -2.69 1.28
CA PRO A 371 -14.94 -3.25 2.50
C PRO A 371 -15.68 -2.73 3.73
N ASP A 372 -15.81 -3.58 4.72
CA ASP A 372 -16.31 -3.26 6.04
C ASP A 372 -15.23 -3.66 7.07
N PHE A 373 -14.59 -2.67 7.63
CA PHE A 373 -13.54 -2.86 8.62
C PHE A 373 -14.12 -3.14 10.03
N GLY A 374 -15.41 -2.83 10.26
CA GLY A 374 -16.07 -2.98 11.57
C GLY A 374 -15.47 -2.06 12.63
N LEU A 375 -15.61 -2.46 13.89
CA LEU A 375 -14.91 -1.82 15.03
C LEU A 375 -13.53 -2.45 15.21
N PRO A 376 -12.50 -1.68 15.63
CA PRO A 376 -11.22 -2.26 16.03
C PRO A 376 -11.41 -3.36 17.08
N ARG A 377 -10.85 -4.54 16.80
CA ARG A 377 -10.99 -5.72 17.69
C ARG A 377 -10.28 -5.46 19.02
N ALA A 378 -10.95 -5.82 20.11
CA ALA A 378 -10.39 -5.74 21.46
C ALA A 378 -9.08 -6.54 21.59
N ASP A 379 -8.22 -6.13 22.54
CA ASP A 379 -7.04 -6.91 22.90
C ASP A 379 -7.44 -8.22 23.56
N ASP A 380 -6.75 -9.30 23.20
CA ASP A 380 -6.97 -10.65 23.78
C ASP A 380 -6.21 -10.83 25.10
N LEU A 381 -5.34 -9.89 25.46
CA LEU A 381 -4.62 -9.92 26.73
C LEU A 381 -5.56 -9.59 27.90
N PRO A 382 -5.36 -10.20 29.08
CA PRO A 382 -6.09 -9.82 30.28
C PRO A 382 -5.96 -8.32 30.49
N LYS A 383 -7.10 -7.62 30.61
CA LYS A 383 -7.09 -6.20 30.99
C LYS A 383 -6.27 -6.08 32.29
N PRO A 384 -5.27 -5.20 32.37
CA PRO A 384 -4.62 -4.95 33.65
C PRO A 384 -5.74 -4.61 34.64
N ALA A 385 -5.77 -5.30 35.78
CA ALA A 385 -6.70 -4.99 36.86
C ALA A 385 -6.60 -3.48 37.10
N LEU A 386 -7.72 -2.78 37.00
CA LEU A 386 -7.81 -1.37 37.35
C LEU A 386 -7.20 -1.28 38.76
N GLY A 387 -6.01 -0.67 38.84
CA GLY A 387 -5.32 -0.52 40.08
C GLY A 387 -6.29 0.11 41.08
N VAL A 388 -6.62 -0.62 42.15
CA VAL A 388 -7.22 -0.02 43.34
C VAL A 388 -6.18 0.98 43.82
N GLU A 389 -6.42 2.28 43.57
CA GLU A 389 -5.69 3.33 44.23
C GLU A 389 -5.75 3.04 45.72
N LYS A 390 -4.65 2.55 46.26
CA LYS A 390 -4.46 2.58 47.72
C LYS A 390 -4.38 4.05 48.12
N ARG A 391 -5.42 4.47 48.82
CA ARG A 391 -5.46 5.73 49.55
C ARG A 391 -4.24 5.89 50.48
#